data_a76504aa12a4b6e0d3d6e070b1b1ef40
#
_entry.id   a76504aa12a4b6e0d3d6e070b1b1ef40
#
_cell.length_a   1.000
_cell.length_b   1.000
_cell.length_c   1.000
_cell.angle_alpha   90.00
_cell.angle_beta   90.00
_cell.angle_gamma   90.00
#
_symmetry.space_group_name_H-M   'P 1'
#
loop_
_entity.id
_entity.type
_entity.pdbx_description
1 polymer ?
#
loop_
_entity_poly.entity_id
_entity_poly.type
_entity_poly.pdbx_seq_one_letter_code
_entity_poly.pdbx_strand_id
1 'polypeptide(L)'
;MYTGVPGPWLRYFMCNLQCNGFGQDDPTNPETYRLPYEKLNVNNFEKLEDLPVFETGCDSSYSWAKKYKRFAHKATPRQILDRIIDSMKSEHNPIGYFCMDPNKGGYHQHLHITGGEPLLPKSQECTTELINLMIEDNNFPSRITFETNGTKELKDNFIEAIRKIPIHWSISPKLWNTAGEKSVRAFKPETIKSYQSAVKGSTGMLKFVCNGRKESWQEIEDKIYQLRKIGVNFPVSIMPVGATVEGQKLCDSDVATEAVARGYHISARVHTYIWGNVIGV
;
A
#
# COMPACT_ATOMS: atom_id res chain seq x y z
N MET A 1 6.53 8.23 1.44
CA MET A 1 7.17 6.95 1.08
C MET A 1 8.68 7.19 1.05
N TYR A 2 9.46 6.28 1.56
CA TYR A 2 10.91 6.41 1.63
C TYR A 2 11.52 5.86 0.34
N THR A 3 11.48 6.65 -0.73
CA THR A 3 12.04 6.26 -2.03
C THR A 3 13.55 6.00 -1.91
N GLY A 4 13.99 4.88 -2.46
CA GLY A 4 15.41 4.49 -2.43
C GLY A 4 15.87 3.77 -1.17
N VAL A 5 15.02 3.63 -0.14
CA VAL A 5 15.33 2.78 1.01
C VAL A 5 14.89 1.35 0.68
N PRO A 6 15.80 0.39 0.65
CA PRO A 6 15.45 -1.00 0.38
C PRO A 6 14.71 -1.63 1.54
N GLY A 7 13.95 -2.66 1.24
CA GLY A 7 13.24 -3.44 2.25
C GLY A 7 12.32 -4.47 1.61
N PRO A 8 12.11 -5.59 2.30
CA PRO A 8 11.16 -6.61 1.85
C PRO A 8 9.73 -6.10 1.93
N TRP A 9 8.89 -6.70 1.05
CA TRP A 9 7.47 -6.42 0.98
C TRP A 9 6.66 -7.64 1.38
N LEU A 10 5.85 -7.51 2.44
CA LEU A 10 4.86 -8.50 2.82
C LEU A 10 3.49 -8.07 2.29
N ARG A 11 2.89 -8.90 1.44
CA ARG A 11 1.57 -8.65 0.87
C ARG A 11 0.54 -9.65 1.37
N TYR A 12 -0.45 -9.18 2.13
CA TYR A 12 -1.57 -10.00 2.58
C TYR A 12 -2.62 -10.17 1.47
N PHE A 13 -3.22 -11.35 1.43
CA PHE A 13 -4.36 -11.62 0.55
C PHE A 13 -5.67 -11.22 1.24
N MET A 14 -6.58 -10.60 0.52
CA MET A 14 -7.92 -10.08 0.81
C MET A 14 -7.95 -8.56 1.00
N CYS A 15 -9.08 -7.98 0.57
CA CYS A 15 -9.41 -6.57 0.75
C CYS A 15 -10.91 -6.43 1.07
N ASN A 16 -11.27 -5.36 1.74
CA ASN A 16 -12.67 -4.99 1.97
C ASN A 16 -13.21 -4.03 0.89
N LEU A 17 -12.38 -3.59 -0.05
CA LEU A 17 -12.73 -2.75 -1.21
C LEU A 17 -12.33 -3.46 -2.50
N GLN A 18 -12.81 -2.97 -3.65
CA GLN A 18 -12.49 -3.51 -4.97
C GLN A 18 -11.78 -2.51 -5.88
N CYS A 19 -12.10 -1.22 -5.74
CA CYS A 19 -11.47 -0.13 -6.47
C CYS A 19 -11.53 -0.31 -8.00
N ASN A 20 -12.64 -0.82 -8.51
CA ASN A 20 -12.83 -1.13 -9.93
C ASN A 20 -12.89 0.12 -10.83
N GLY A 21 -13.07 1.31 -10.25
CA GLY A 21 -13.10 2.58 -10.96
C GLY A 21 -11.75 3.11 -11.43
N PHE A 22 -10.63 2.57 -10.94
CA PHE A 22 -9.31 3.06 -11.37
C PHE A 22 -9.08 2.83 -12.86
N GLY A 23 -8.60 3.87 -13.56
CA GLY A 23 -8.31 3.83 -14.98
C GLY A 23 -9.54 3.69 -15.89
N GLN A 24 -10.77 3.77 -15.34
CA GLN A 24 -12.00 3.76 -16.14
C GLN A 24 -12.29 5.15 -16.74
N ASP A 25 -12.96 5.16 -17.88
CA ASP A 25 -13.41 6.40 -18.51
C ASP A 25 -14.40 7.17 -17.63
N ASP A 26 -15.30 6.46 -16.97
CA ASP A 26 -16.17 7.00 -15.91
C ASP A 26 -16.07 6.14 -14.65
N PRO A 27 -15.25 6.54 -13.67
CA PRO A 27 -15.14 5.82 -12.39
C PRO A 27 -16.43 5.78 -11.56
N THR A 28 -17.41 6.64 -11.89
CA THR A 28 -18.68 6.74 -11.16
C THR A 28 -19.79 5.86 -11.73
N ASN A 29 -19.56 5.26 -12.90
CA ASN A 29 -20.53 4.41 -13.57
C ASN A 29 -20.05 2.95 -13.67
N PRO A 30 -20.38 2.07 -12.71
CA PRO A 30 -19.94 0.68 -12.71
C PRO A 30 -20.37 -0.15 -13.93
N GLU A 31 -21.43 0.26 -14.63
CA GLU A 31 -21.95 -0.47 -15.80
C GLU A 31 -21.00 -0.36 -17.01
N THR A 32 -20.15 0.65 -17.02
CA THR A 32 -19.17 0.91 -18.10
C THR A 32 -17.80 0.31 -17.84
N TYR A 33 -17.58 -0.35 -16.68
CA TYR A 33 -16.28 -0.81 -16.29
C TYR A 33 -15.70 -1.89 -17.20
N ARG A 34 -14.46 -1.72 -17.58
CA ARG A 34 -13.62 -2.74 -18.19
C ARG A 34 -12.77 -3.38 -17.11
N LEU A 35 -12.99 -4.66 -16.83
CA LEU A 35 -12.30 -5.40 -15.76
C LEU A 35 -11.55 -6.60 -16.34
N PRO A 36 -10.37 -6.38 -16.96
CA PRO A 36 -9.61 -7.44 -17.61
C PRO A 36 -9.17 -8.53 -16.63
N TYR A 37 -8.95 -8.20 -15.36
CA TYR A 37 -8.60 -9.17 -14.34
C TYR A 37 -9.70 -10.24 -14.13
N GLU A 38 -10.96 -9.92 -14.39
CA GLU A 38 -12.07 -10.89 -14.28
C GLU A 38 -12.09 -11.87 -15.46
N LYS A 39 -11.64 -11.46 -16.64
CA LYS A 39 -11.64 -12.26 -17.87
C LYS A 39 -10.44 -13.18 -17.98
N LEU A 40 -9.34 -12.88 -17.26
CA LEU A 40 -8.10 -13.66 -17.34
C LEU A 40 -8.33 -15.10 -16.88
N ASN A 41 -7.86 -16.08 -17.66
CA ASN A 41 -7.82 -17.46 -17.22
C ASN A 41 -6.54 -17.69 -16.39
N VAL A 42 -6.70 -17.75 -15.07
CA VAL A 42 -5.58 -17.93 -14.13
C VAL A 42 -4.84 -19.27 -14.26
N ASN A 43 -5.46 -20.26 -14.91
CA ASN A 43 -4.83 -21.57 -15.10
C ASN A 43 -3.70 -21.55 -16.14
N ASN A 44 -3.60 -20.48 -16.93
CA ASN A 44 -2.54 -20.29 -17.91
C ASN A 44 -1.23 -19.79 -17.27
N PHE A 45 -1.20 -19.56 -15.96
CA PHE A 45 -0.07 -18.98 -15.23
C PHE A 45 0.33 -19.88 -14.07
N GLU A 46 1.62 -20.11 -13.92
CA GLU A 46 2.16 -20.91 -12.82
C GLU A 46 2.46 -20.06 -11.58
N LYS A 47 2.98 -18.86 -11.80
CA LYS A 47 3.43 -17.94 -10.76
C LYS A 47 2.69 -16.61 -10.80
N LEU A 48 2.70 -15.90 -9.68
CA LEU A 48 2.11 -14.57 -9.55
C LEU A 48 2.79 -13.55 -10.47
N GLU A 49 4.10 -13.66 -10.59
CA GLU A 49 4.96 -12.75 -11.37
C GLU A 49 4.71 -12.84 -12.88
N ASP A 50 4.13 -13.95 -13.33
CA ASP A 50 3.77 -14.16 -14.75
C ASP A 50 2.46 -13.46 -15.13
N LEU A 51 1.70 -12.97 -14.15
CA LEU A 51 0.42 -12.29 -14.40
C LEU A 51 0.65 -10.92 -15.05
N PRO A 52 -0.21 -10.52 -15.98
CA PRO A 52 -0.14 -9.16 -16.54
C PRO A 52 -0.56 -8.12 -15.51
N VAL A 53 0.02 -6.93 -15.58
CA VAL A 53 -0.49 -5.75 -14.89
C VAL A 53 -1.72 -5.24 -15.66
N PHE A 54 -2.83 -5.03 -14.96
CA PHE A 54 -4.08 -4.61 -15.55
C PHE A 54 -4.17 -3.09 -15.62
N GLU A 55 -4.53 -2.54 -16.77
CA GLU A 55 -4.64 -1.09 -17.01
C GLU A 55 -5.81 -0.45 -16.27
N THR A 56 -6.90 -1.19 -16.08
CA THR A 56 -8.13 -0.72 -15.44
C THR A 56 -8.53 -1.60 -14.27
N GLY A 57 -9.19 -0.99 -13.28
CA GLY A 57 -9.49 -1.61 -12.00
C GLY A 57 -8.33 -1.51 -11.01
N CYS A 58 -8.40 -2.24 -9.93
CA CYS A 58 -7.35 -2.26 -8.92
C CYS A 58 -6.07 -2.89 -9.49
N ASP A 59 -4.94 -2.18 -9.45
CA ASP A 59 -3.63 -2.66 -9.87
C ASP A 59 -3.13 -3.87 -9.06
N SER A 60 -3.70 -4.06 -7.89
CA SER A 60 -3.43 -5.18 -6.98
C SER A 60 -4.60 -6.16 -6.88
N SER A 61 -5.43 -6.28 -7.91
CA SER A 61 -6.59 -7.20 -7.93
C SER A 61 -6.21 -8.65 -7.64
N TYR A 62 -5.01 -9.07 -8.01
CA TYR A 62 -4.43 -10.37 -7.71
C TYR A 62 -4.24 -10.62 -6.20
N SER A 63 -4.24 -9.58 -5.37
CA SER A 63 -4.12 -9.71 -3.91
C SER A 63 -5.47 -9.84 -3.17
N TRP A 64 -6.61 -9.79 -3.88
CA TRP A 64 -7.91 -9.90 -3.22
C TRP A 64 -8.99 -10.66 -4.01
N ALA A 65 -8.96 -10.66 -5.35
CA ALA A 65 -9.98 -11.34 -6.13
C ALA A 65 -9.83 -12.87 -6.00
N LYS A 66 -10.94 -13.53 -5.68
CA LYS A 66 -10.98 -14.95 -5.27
C LYS A 66 -10.27 -15.91 -6.23
N LYS A 67 -10.32 -15.64 -7.53
CA LYS A 67 -9.70 -16.49 -8.55
C LYS A 67 -8.16 -16.55 -8.44
N TYR A 68 -7.52 -15.50 -7.87
CA TYR A 68 -6.08 -15.45 -7.66
C TYR A 68 -5.62 -16.07 -6.34
N LYS A 69 -6.55 -16.57 -5.52
CA LYS A 69 -6.23 -17.20 -4.24
C LYS A 69 -5.24 -18.37 -4.37
N ARG A 70 -5.17 -19.02 -5.52
CA ARG A 70 -4.22 -20.12 -5.80
C ARG A 70 -2.76 -19.68 -5.69
N PHE A 71 -2.45 -18.40 -5.92
CA PHE A 71 -1.11 -17.83 -5.80
C PHE A 71 -0.79 -17.35 -4.37
N ALA A 72 -1.78 -17.30 -3.48
CA ALA A 72 -1.56 -16.93 -2.10
C ALA A 72 -1.09 -18.13 -1.28
N HIS A 73 0.00 -17.96 -0.55
CA HIS A 73 0.52 -18.99 0.34
C HIS A 73 -0.18 -18.92 1.71
N LYS A 74 -0.55 -20.09 2.23
CA LYS A 74 -0.88 -20.22 3.66
C LYS A 74 0.43 -20.44 4.41
N ALA A 75 0.76 -19.55 5.32
CA ALA A 75 1.97 -19.63 6.10
C ALA A 75 1.72 -19.17 7.54
N THR A 76 2.45 -19.74 8.48
CA THR A 76 2.50 -19.25 9.86
C THR A 76 3.35 -17.98 9.93
N PRO A 77 3.21 -17.13 10.97
CA PRO A 77 4.07 -15.96 11.15
C PRO A 77 5.57 -16.30 11.15
N ARG A 78 5.98 -17.43 11.73
CA ARG A 78 7.38 -17.91 11.68
C ARG A 78 7.81 -18.18 10.22
N GLN A 79 7.03 -18.90 9.45
CA GLN A 79 7.33 -19.17 8.05
C GLN A 79 7.37 -17.89 7.20
N ILE A 80 6.54 -16.89 7.54
CA ILE A 80 6.58 -15.57 6.89
C ILE A 80 7.90 -14.88 7.23
N LEU A 81 8.31 -14.86 8.51
CA LEU A 81 9.58 -14.27 8.93
C LEU A 81 10.76 -14.94 8.24
N ASP A 82 10.80 -16.27 8.20
CA ASP A 82 11.87 -17.02 7.56
C ASP A 82 11.98 -16.64 6.06
N ARG A 83 10.86 -16.50 5.35
CA ARG A 83 10.85 -16.06 3.95
C ARG A 83 11.29 -14.60 3.78
N ILE A 84 10.93 -13.71 4.69
CA ILE A 84 11.40 -12.32 4.70
C ILE A 84 12.93 -12.32 4.87
N ILE A 85 13.45 -13.06 5.83
CA ILE A 85 14.89 -13.20 6.06
C ILE A 85 15.59 -13.76 4.81
N ASP A 86 15.04 -14.82 4.23
CA ASP A 86 15.62 -15.42 3.01
C ASP A 86 15.62 -14.46 1.83
N SER A 87 14.60 -13.63 1.68
CA SER A 87 14.53 -12.62 0.60
C SER A 87 15.57 -11.49 0.76
N MET A 88 16.08 -11.28 1.96
CA MET A 88 17.12 -10.28 2.24
C MET A 88 18.53 -10.84 2.13
N LYS A 89 18.69 -12.18 2.00
CA LYS A 89 20.02 -12.78 1.86
C LYS A 89 20.68 -12.41 0.55
N SER A 90 21.95 -12.05 0.64
CA SER A 90 22.81 -11.71 -0.49
C SER A 90 24.27 -11.95 -0.10
N GLU A 91 25.20 -11.79 -1.04
CA GLU A 91 26.64 -11.80 -0.76
C GLU A 91 27.01 -10.78 0.34
N HIS A 92 26.33 -9.62 0.39
CA HIS A 92 26.57 -8.55 1.34
C HIS A 92 25.72 -8.66 2.63
N ASN A 93 24.75 -9.56 2.67
CA ASN A 93 23.89 -9.83 3.82
C ASN A 93 23.58 -11.35 3.90
N PRO A 94 24.59 -12.20 4.16
CA PRO A 94 24.43 -13.66 4.06
C PRO A 94 23.47 -14.24 5.11
N ILE A 95 23.23 -13.54 6.20
CA ILE A 95 22.33 -13.97 7.30
C ILE A 95 20.90 -13.47 7.10
N GLY A 96 20.72 -12.40 6.29
CA GLY A 96 19.40 -11.78 6.09
C GLY A 96 18.96 -10.89 7.25
N TYR A 97 19.89 -10.15 7.84
CA TYR A 97 19.54 -9.14 8.85
C TYR A 97 18.89 -7.91 8.24
N PHE A 98 17.93 -7.33 8.95
CA PHE A 98 17.40 -6.00 8.61
C PHE A 98 18.47 -4.91 8.77
N CYS A 99 19.42 -5.08 9.66
CA CYS A 99 20.58 -4.20 9.79
C CYS A 99 21.73 -4.80 9.00
N MET A 100 22.05 -4.21 7.87
CA MET A 100 23.25 -4.56 7.11
C MET A 100 24.48 -3.97 7.80
N ASP A 101 25.61 -4.67 7.71
CA ASP A 101 26.89 -4.48 8.38
C ASP A 101 27.15 -3.04 8.93
N PRO A 102 27.07 -2.82 10.25
CA PRO A 102 27.25 -1.50 10.85
C PRO A 102 28.64 -0.90 10.57
N ASN A 103 29.65 -1.75 10.32
CA ASN A 103 31.04 -1.30 10.07
C ASN A 103 31.22 -0.72 8.66
N LYS A 104 30.27 -0.97 7.75
CA LYS A 104 30.27 -0.41 6.39
C LYS A 104 29.27 0.72 6.19
N GLY A 105 28.91 1.43 7.28
CA GLY A 105 27.88 2.46 7.24
C GLY A 105 26.48 1.85 7.09
N GLY A 106 26.30 0.65 7.64
CA GLY A 106 25.12 -0.15 7.52
C GLY A 106 23.84 0.62 7.82
N TYR A 107 22.92 0.58 6.88
CA TYR A 107 21.60 1.11 7.07
C TYR A 107 20.64 -0.03 7.43
N HIS A 108 19.63 0.34 8.17
CA HIS A 108 18.56 -0.58 8.49
C HIS A 108 17.52 -0.59 7.36
N GLN A 109 17.19 -1.77 6.88
CA GLN A 109 16.10 -1.95 5.93
C GLN A 109 14.75 -1.66 6.58
N HIS A 110 13.80 -1.20 5.79
CA HIS A 110 12.40 -1.10 6.19
C HIS A 110 11.66 -2.40 5.88
N LEU A 111 10.55 -2.66 6.58
CA LEU A 111 9.56 -3.67 6.18
C LEU A 111 8.31 -2.95 5.68
N HIS A 112 7.90 -3.25 4.46
CA HIS A 112 6.65 -2.74 3.89
C HIS A 112 5.56 -3.79 3.99
N ILE A 113 4.46 -3.46 4.68
CA ILE A 113 3.31 -4.33 4.84
C ILE A 113 2.13 -3.75 4.07
N THR A 114 1.68 -4.49 3.08
CA THR A 114 0.63 -4.12 2.14
C THR A 114 -0.29 -5.31 1.86
N GLY A 115 -1.04 -5.27 0.79
CA GLY A 115 -1.88 -6.40 0.40
C GLY A 115 -3.01 -5.95 -0.49
N GLY A 116 -4.14 -6.61 -0.34
CA GLY A 116 -5.42 -5.98 -0.53
C GLY A 116 -5.63 -4.94 0.57
N GLU A 117 -5.90 -5.39 1.81
CA GLU A 117 -5.89 -4.50 2.99
C GLU A 117 -5.15 -5.18 4.16
N PRO A 118 -3.98 -4.64 4.58
CA PRO A 118 -3.15 -5.28 5.60
C PRO A 118 -3.70 -5.15 7.03
N LEU A 119 -4.69 -4.29 7.26
CA LEU A 119 -5.29 -4.10 8.58
C LEU A 119 -6.59 -4.87 8.78
N LEU A 120 -6.88 -5.87 7.94
CA LEU A 120 -7.96 -6.81 8.23
C LEU A 120 -7.66 -7.58 9.53
N PRO A 121 -8.69 -8.00 10.31
CA PRO A 121 -8.51 -8.58 11.64
C PRO A 121 -7.48 -9.71 11.72
N LYS A 122 -7.50 -10.64 10.76
CA LYS A 122 -6.53 -11.76 10.70
C LYS A 122 -5.12 -11.31 10.30
N SER A 123 -5.01 -10.29 9.47
CA SER A 123 -3.71 -9.72 9.10
C SER A 123 -3.08 -8.98 10.27
N GLN A 124 -3.88 -8.28 11.09
CA GLN A 124 -3.40 -7.67 12.33
C GLN A 124 -2.88 -8.73 13.31
N GLU A 125 -3.62 -9.83 13.52
CA GLU A 125 -3.20 -10.94 14.38
C GLU A 125 -1.86 -11.53 13.91
N CYS A 126 -1.75 -11.84 12.62
CA CYS A 126 -0.52 -12.37 12.03
C CYS A 126 0.65 -11.38 12.15
N THR A 127 0.41 -10.08 11.89
CA THR A 127 1.45 -9.05 12.03
C THR A 127 1.87 -8.86 13.49
N THR A 128 0.96 -8.95 14.45
CA THR A 128 1.27 -8.92 15.89
C THR A 128 2.29 -9.99 16.24
N GLU A 129 2.02 -11.24 15.84
CA GLU A 129 2.91 -12.37 16.11
C GLU A 129 4.24 -12.22 15.36
N LEU A 130 4.20 -11.78 14.09
CA LEU A 130 5.39 -11.51 13.29
C LEU A 130 6.33 -10.48 13.95
N ILE A 131 5.77 -9.39 14.47
CA ILE A 131 6.56 -8.37 15.18
C ILE A 131 7.19 -8.96 16.46
N ASN A 132 6.44 -9.74 17.22
CA ASN A 132 6.96 -10.37 18.43
C ASN A 132 8.15 -11.29 18.09
N LEU A 133 8.02 -12.13 17.06
CA LEU A 133 9.09 -13.01 16.59
C LEU A 133 10.33 -12.22 16.14
N MET A 134 10.14 -11.12 15.40
CA MET A 134 11.26 -10.26 15.00
C MET A 134 12.02 -9.68 16.22
N ILE A 135 11.31 -9.29 17.26
CA ILE A 135 11.91 -8.78 18.50
C ILE A 135 12.62 -9.90 19.27
N GLU A 136 12.00 -11.10 19.39
CA GLU A 136 12.58 -12.27 20.04
C GLU A 136 13.88 -12.72 19.36
N ASP A 137 13.89 -12.73 18.01
CA ASP A 137 15.07 -13.08 17.22
C ASP A 137 16.13 -11.95 17.17
N ASN A 138 15.85 -10.80 17.80
CA ASN A 138 16.68 -9.58 17.70
C ASN A 138 17.04 -9.20 16.26
N ASN A 139 16.12 -9.43 15.32
CA ASN A 139 16.27 -9.12 13.91
C ASN A 139 14.99 -8.41 13.40
N PHE A 140 14.97 -7.09 13.50
CA PHE A 140 13.79 -6.27 13.20
C PHE A 140 14.14 -5.06 12.34
N PRO A 141 13.18 -4.56 11.54
CA PRO A 141 13.41 -3.41 10.65
C PRO A 141 13.55 -2.12 11.46
N SER A 142 14.25 -1.14 10.90
CA SER A 142 14.30 0.21 11.47
C SER A 142 12.94 0.91 11.43
N ARG A 143 12.03 0.44 10.58
CA ARG A 143 10.68 0.97 10.41
C ARG A 143 9.77 -0.02 9.71
N ILE A 144 8.51 -0.07 10.13
CA ILE A 144 7.45 -0.74 9.38
C ILE A 144 6.58 0.32 8.71
N THR A 145 6.36 0.17 7.41
CA THR A 145 5.40 0.98 6.65
C THR A 145 4.15 0.16 6.37
N PHE A 146 3.00 0.65 6.80
CA PHE A 146 1.70 0.06 6.44
C PHE A 146 1.09 0.84 5.27
N GLU A 147 0.86 0.16 4.14
CA GLU A 147 0.06 0.71 3.04
C GLU A 147 -1.40 0.25 3.20
N THR A 148 -2.26 1.13 3.68
CA THR A 148 -3.66 0.83 4.02
C THR A 148 -4.64 1.77 3.34
N ASN A 149 -5.87 1.30 3.15
CA ASN A 149 -6.97 2.15 2.68
C ASN A 149 -7.60 3.04 3.79
N GLY A 150 -7.17 2.86 5.04
CA GLY A 150 -7.59 3.71 6.15
C GLY A 150 -8.98 3.39 6.73
N THR A 151 -9.54 2.21 6.46
CA THR A 151 -10.92 1.88 6.86
C THR A 151 -11.04 0.92 8.05
N LYS A 152 -9.93 0.35 8.53
CA LYS A 152 -9.94 -0.69 9.56
C LYS A 152 -9.46 -0.17 10.90
N GLU A 153 -10.27 -0.39 11.93
CA GLU A 153 -9.87 -0.10 13.30
C GLU A 153 -8.74 -1.00 13.74
N LEU A 154 -7.85 -0.46 14.57
CA LEU A 154 -6.73 -1.20 15.13
C LEU A 154 -7.18 -1.94 16.38
N LYS A 155 -6.75 -3.21 16.52
CA LYS A 155 -6.95 -4.01 17.73
C LYS A 155 -5.92 -3.63 18.80
N ASP A 156 -6.27 -3.73 20.07
CA ASP A 156 -5.39 -3.36 21.18
C ASP A 156 -4.07 -4.12 21.17
N ASN A 157 -4.12 -5.44 21.00
CA ASN A 157 -2.92 -6.27 20.92
C ASN A 157 -2.01 -5.92 19.71
N PHE A 158 -2.61 -5.50 18.60
CA PHE A 158 -1.86 -5.01 17.46
C PHE A 158 -1.20 -3.65 17.76
N ILE A 159 -1.91 -2.73 18.42
CA ILE A 159 -1.35 -1.45 18.86
C ILE A 159 -0.16 -1.66 19.79
N GLU A 160 -0.27 -2.59 20.73
CA GLU A 160 0.84 -2.94 21.65
C GLU A 160 2.06 -3.46 20.88
N ALA A 161 1.86 -4.32 19.89
CA ALA A 161 2.96 -4.85 19.08
C ALA A 161 3.65 -3.77 18.25
N ILE A 162 2.89 -2.95 17.52
CA ILE A 162 3.45 -1.92 16.63
C ILE A 162 4.16 -0.78 17.39
N ARG A 163 3.90 -0.61 18.68
CA ARG A 163 4.64 0.36 19.53
C ARG A 163 6.10 -0.02 19.76
N LYS A 164 6.49 -1.26 19.47
CA LYS A 164 7.86 -1.77 19.65
C LYS A 164 8.81 -1.35 18.54
N ILE A 165 8.29 -0.93 17.39
CA ILE A 165 9.08 -0.57 16.20
C ILE A 165 8.56 0.75 15.64
N PRO A 166 9.40 1.65 15.10
CA PRO A 166 8.94 2.88 14.44
C PRO A 166 7.98 2.59 13.28
N ILE A 167 6.85 3.30 13.22
CA ILE A 167 5.80 3.09 12.23
C ILE A 167 5.68 4.28 11.26
N HIS A 168 5.44 3.95 10.00
CA HIS A 168 4.99 4.90 8.98
C HIS A 168 3.65 4.46 8.38
N TRP A 169 2.68 5.36 8.39
CA TRP A 169 1.35 5.13 7.82
C TRP A 169 1.27 5.70 6.41
N SER A 170 1.22 4.86 5.39
CA SER A 170 0.87 5.25 4.02
C SER A 170 -0.62 5.01 3.80
N ILE A 171 -1.43 6.02 4.14
CA ILE A 171 -2.89 5.90 4.12
C ILE A 171 -3.40 6.36 2.76
N SER A 172 -4.07 5.48 2.03
CA SER A 172 -4.61 5.76 0.70
C SER A 172 -6.13 5.61 0.68
N PRO A 173 -6.89 6.63 1.13
CA PRO A 173 -8.34 6.59 1.04
C PRO A 173 -8.80 6.42 -0.40
N LYS A 174 -9.84 5.61 -0.61
CA LYS A 174 -10.36 5.31 -1.94
C LYS A 174 -11.57 6.19 -2.21
N LEU A 175 -11.54 6.90 -3.34
CA LEU A 175 -12.49 7.95 -3.67
C LEU A 175 -13.47 7.51 -4.76
N TRP A 176 -14.63 8.16 -4.80
CA TRP A 176 -15.67 7.86 -5.77
C TRP A 176 -15.24 8.22 -7.19
N ASN A 177 -14.70 9.43 -7.37
CA ASN A 177 -14.32 9.95 -8.68
C ASN A 177 -13.02 9.36 -9.27
N THR A 178 -12.38 8.43 -8.55
CA THR A 178 -11.17 7.75 -9.06
C THR A 178 -11.23 6.24 -8.90
N ALA A 179 -11.63 5.75 -7.73
CA ALA A 179 -11.65 4.32 -7.40
C ALA A 179 -13.04 3.68 -7.56
N GLY A 180 -14.10 4.48 -7.75
CA GLY A 180 -15.48 4.00 -7.79
C GLY A 180 -15.98 3.50 -6.43
N GLU A 181 -15.37 3.93 -5.34
CA GLU A 181 -15.71 3.49 -3.99
C GLU A 181 -16.55 4.54 -3.25
N LYS A 182 -17.75 4.16 -2.80
CA LYS A 182 -18.65 5.07 -2.08
C LYS A 182 -18.03 5.52 -0.77
N SER A 183 -18.04 6.82 -0.49
CA SER A 183 -17.41 7.45 0.68
C SER A 183 -17.84 6.82 2.00
N VAL A 184 -19.12 6.45 2.15
CA VAL A 184 -19.62 5.79 3.38
C VAL A 184 -18.88 4.50 3.73
N ARG A 185 -18.37 3.80 2.71
CA ARG A 185 -17.63 2.54 2.86
C ARG A 185 -16.11 2.75 2.93
N ALA A 186 -15.59 3.68 2.13
CA ALA A 186 -14.18 3.78 1.83
C ALA A 186 -13.45 4.95 2.51
N PHE A 187 -14.17 5.84 3.18
CA PHE A 187 -13.57 6.98 3.88
C PHE A 187 -14.03 7.02 5.34
N LYS A 188 -13.10 6.80 6.27
CA LYS A 188 -13.33 6.68 7.71
C LYS A 188 -12.41 7.67 8.47
N PRO A 189 -12.79 8.93 8.58
CA PRO A 189 -11.93 9.96 9.17
C PRO A 189 -11.46 9.66 10.59
N GLU A 190 -12.35 9.18 11.47
CA GLU A 190 -12.00 8.87 12.84
C GLU A 190 -11.03 7.67 12.95
N THR A 191 -11.18 6.67 12.06
CA THR A 191 -10.23 5.56 11.95
C THR A 191 -8.84 6.06 11.52
N ILE A 192 -8.78 6.96 10.54
CA ILE A 192 -7.51 7.58 10.09
C ILE A 192 -6.88 8.39 11.24
N LYS A 193 -7.69 9.14 11.99
CA LYS A 193 -7.24 9.88 13.17
C LYS A 193 -6.65 8.95 14.24
N SER A 194 -7.27 7.79 14.46
CA SER A 194 -6.77 6.82 15.44
C SER A 194 -5.37 6.29 15.09
N TYR A 195 -5.03 6.16 13.81
CA TYR A 195 -3.67 5.73 13.39
C TYR A 195 -2.62 6.77 13.80
N GLN A 196 -2.92 8.06 13.66
CA GLN A 196 -2.01 9.14 14.07
C GLN A 196 -1.70 9.10 15.57
N SER A 197 -2.66 8.69 16.39
CA SER A 197 -2.53 8.65 17.84
C SER A 197 -2.09 7.29 18.40
N ALA A 198 -2.17 6.20 17.62
CA ALA A 198 -1.91 4.84 18.10
C ALA A 198 -0.47 4.63 18.58
N VAL A 199 0.50 5.23 17.89
CA VAL A 199 1.92 5.12 18.19
C VAL A 199 2.53 6.51 18.30
N LYS A 200 3.04 6.86 19.48
CA LYS A 200 3.73 8.14 19.70
C LYS A 200 4.98 8.22 18.80
N GLY A 201 5.09 9.31 18.03
CA GLY A 201 6.20 9.50 17.10
C GLY A 201 6.06 8.76 15.77
N SER A 202 4.94 8.09 15.52
CA SER A 202 4.66 7.56 14.19
C SER A 202 4.62 8.69 13.16
N THR A 203 5.12 8.39 11.97
CA THR A 203 5.02 9.28 10.81
C THR A 203 3.94 8.76 9.86
N GLY A 204 3.52 9.57 8.90
CA GLY A 204 2.56 9.08 7.91
C GLY A 204 2.34 10.07 6.78
N MET A 205 1.54 9.65 5.81
CA MET A 205 1.04 10.49 4.73
C MET A 205 -0.38 10.07 4.34
N LEU A 206 -1.13 11.02 3.84
CA LEU A 206 -2.39 10.81 3.15
C LEU A 206 -2.09 10.76 1.64
N LYS A 207 -2.18 9.57 1.05
CA LYS A 207 -1.87 9.34 -0.37
C LYS A 207 -3.17 9.22 -1.17
N PHE A 208 -3.53 10.25 -1.91
CA PHE A 208 -4.71 10.25 -2.77
C PHE A 208 -4.32 9.95 -4.22
N VAL A 209 -5.10 9.06 -4.85
CA VAL A 209 -4.98 8.81 -6.30
C VAL A 209 -5.84 9.82 -7.02
N CYS A 210 -5.28 10.48 -8.04
CA CYS A 210 -5.93 11.52 -8.84
C CYS A 210 -5.83 11.20 -10.33
N ASN A 211 -6.94 11.41 -11.07
CA ASN A 211 -7.00 11.24 -12.51
C ASN A 211 -6.90 12.58 -13.28
N GLY A 212 -6.58 13.67 -12.59
CA GLY A 212 -6.45 15.01 -13.16
C GLY A 212 -7.77 15.77 -13.36
N ARG A 213 -8.92 15.10 -13.26
CA ARG A 213 -10.23 15.72 -13.48
C ARG A 213 -10.63 16.63 -12.33
N LYS A 214 -11.40 17.66 -12.64
CA LYS A 214 -11.89 18.65 -11.65
C LYS A 214 -12.64 18.02 -10.49
N GLU A 215 -13.51 17.04 -10.76
CA GLU A 215 -14.31 16.33 -9.77
C GLU A 215 -13.44 15.51 -8.81
N SER A 216 -12.36 14.93 -9.34
CA SER A 216 -11.37 14.21 -8.52
C SER A 216 -10.64 15.15 -7.58
N TRP A 217 -10.19 16.30 -8.05
CA TRP A 217 -9.54 17.32 -7.23
C TRP A 217 -10.49 17.86 -6.15
N GLN A 218 -11.73 18.16 -6.51
CA GLN A 218 -12.73 18.67 -5.57
C GLN A 218 -13.02 17.66 -4.45
N GLU A 219 -13.16 16.36 -4.80
CA GLU A 219 -13.34 15.31 -3.80
C GLU A 219 -12.11 15.18 -2.88
N ILE A 220 -10.89 15.24 -3.41
CA ILE A 220 -9.65 15.21 -2.63
C ILE A 220 -9.63 16.36 -1.62
N GLU A 221 -9.88 17.59 -2.06
CA GLU A 221 -9.91 18.78 -1.18
C GLU A 221 -10.95 18.63 -0.06
N ASP A 222 -12.15 18.17 -0.40
CA ASP A 222 -13.20 17.89 0.57
C ASP A 222 -12.76 16.88 1.64
N LYS A 223 -12.07 15.79 1.24
CA LYS A 223 -11.59 14.77 2.18
C LYS A 223 -10.46 15.30 3.05
N ILE A 224 -9.54 16.08 2.47
CA ILE A 224 -8.48 16.75 3.22
C ILE A 224 -9.09 17.69 4.26
N TYR A 225 -10.04 18.53 3.87
CA TYR A 225 -10.73 19.45 4.78
C TYR A 225 -11.37 18.70 5.96
N GLN A 226 -12.12 17.61 5.70
CA GLN A 226 -12.73 16.80 6.73
C GLN A 226 -11.69 16.22 7.71
N LEU A 227 -10.57 15.74 7.21
CA LEU A 227 -9.48 15.20 8.03
C LEU A 227 -8.79 16.29 8.87
N ARG A 228 -8.53 17.46 8.28
CA ARG A 228 -7.93 18.60 9.00
C ARG A 228 -8.83 19.09 10.12
N LYS A 229 -10.16 19.15 9.88
CA LYS A 229 -11.15 19.57 10.88
C LYS A 229 -11.12 18.71 12.15
N ILE A 230 -10.79 17.44 12.06
CA ILE A 230 -10.67 16.53 13.21
C ILE A 230 -9.23 16.37 13.73
N GLY A 231 -8.27 17.15 13.19
CA GLY A 231 -6.90 17.18 13.67
C GLY A 231 -5.96 16.14 13.07
N VAL A 232 -6.28 15.53 11.93
CA VAL A 232 -5.34 14.69 11.17
C VAL A 232 -4.35 15.59 10.44
N ASN A 233 -3.05 15.51 10.79
CA ASN A 233 -2.01 16.43 10.33
C ASN A 233 -0.98 15.77 9.38
N PHE A 234 -1.17 14.53 8.96
CA PHE A 234 -0.28 13.89 8.01
C PHE A 234 -0.15 14.71 6.72
N PRO A 235 1.06 14.85 6.14
CA PRO A 235 1.25 15.49 4.84
C PRO A 235 0.42 14.77 3.77
N VAL A 236 0.00 15.55 2.78
CA VAL A 236 -0.77 15.06 1.63
C VAL A 236 0.18 14.76 0.49
N SER A 237 -0.01 13.61 -0.14
CA SER A 237 0.71 13.19 -1.34
C SER A 237 -0.29 12.76 -2.41
N ILE A 238 -0.11 13.27 -3.61
CA ILE A 238 -0.97 12.98 -4.75
C ILE A 238 -0.24 11.98 -5.66
N MET A 239 -0.95 10.93 -6.05
CA MET A 239 -0.44 9.91 -6.97
C MET A 239 -1.29 9.93 -8.26
N PRO A 240 -0.68 10.13 -9.44
CA PRO A 240 -1.39 9.97 -10.70
C PRO A 240 -1.99 8.57 -10.82
N VAL A 241 -3.19 8.47 -11.37
CA VAL A 241 -3.81 7.17 -11.69
C VAL A 241 -3.04 6.50 -12.82
N GLY A 242 -2.93 5.18 -12.77
CA GLY A 242 -2.27 4.39 -13.80
C GLY A 242 -1.48 3.23 -13.20
N ALA A 243 -1.78 2.01 -13.63
CA ALA A 243 -1.10 0.80 -13.18
C ALA A 243 0.21 0.55 -13.95
N THR A 244 0.25 0.94 -15.21
CA THR A 244 1.40 0.79 -16.12
C THR A 244 2.14 2.12 -16.31
N VAL A 245 3.34 2.06 -16.88
CA VAL A 245 4.11 3.27 -17.25
C VAL A 245 3.31 4.13 -18.24
N GLU A 246 2.71 3.48 -19.23
CA GLU A 246 1.92 4.16 -20.27
C GLU A 246 0.67 4.80 -19.66
N GLY A 247 -0.03 4.07 -18.78
CA GLY A 247 -1.22 4.58 -18.10
C GLY A 247 -0.93 5.79 -17.19
N GLN A 248 0.21 5.81 -16.52
CA GLN A 248 0.62 6.97 -15.69
C GLN A 248 0.91 8.19 -16.55
N LYS A 249 1.59 8.04 -17.71
CA LYS A 249 1.93 9.14 -18.61
C LYS A 249 0.72 9.89 -19.16
N LEU A 250 -0.48 9.33 -19.08
CA LEU A 250 -1.69 10.01 -19.54
C LEU A 250 -2.07 11.23 -18.69
N CYS A 251 -1.66 11.28 -17.41
CA CYS A 251 -2.02 12.37 -16.51
C CYS A 251 -0.92 12.76 -15.51
N ASP A 252 0.24 12.13 -15.52
CA ASP A 252 1.26 12.33 -14.47
C ASP A 252 1.78 13.77 -14.41
N SER A 253 2.07 14.37 -15.57
CA SER A 253 2.55 15.75 -15.66
C SER A 253 1.53 16.77 -15.15
N ASP A 254 0.27 16.65 -15.57
CA ASP A 254 -0.79 17.59 -15.20
C ASP A 254 -1.13 17.44 -13.71
N VAL A 255 -1.25 16.19 -13.24
CA VAL A 255 -1.50 15.90 -11.82
C VAL A 255 -0.34 16.39 -10.96
N ALA A 256 0.91 16.20 -11.39
CA ALA A 256 2.08 16.67 -10.65
C ALA A 256 2.13 18.20 -10.58
N THR A 257 1.91 18.89 -11.68
CA THR A 257 1.88 20.35 -11.76
C THR A 257 0.82 20.93 -10.83
N GLU A 258 -0.39 20.41 -10.89
CA GLU A 258 -1.50 20.87 -10.06
C GLU A 258 -1.28 20.52 -8.57
N ALA A 259 -0.70 19.36 -8.25
CA ALA A 259 -0.36 19.00 -6.88
C ALA A 259 0.65 19.97 -6.26
N VAL A 260 1.71 20.32 -7.00
CA VAL A 260 2.72 21.31 -6.57
C VAL A 260 2.09 22.68 -6.35
N ALA A 261 1.24 23.14 -7.29
CA ALA A 261 0.53 24.41 -7.18
C ALA A 261 -0.36 24.50 -5.94
N ARG A 262 -0.89 23.36 -5.46
CA ARG A 262 -1.68 23.24 -4.22
C ARG A 262 -0.83 23.01 -2.97
N GLY A 263 0.49 22.91 -3.08
CA GLY A 263 1.39 22.66 -1.95
C GLY A 263 1.38 21.20 -1.47
N TYR A 264 1.01 20.24 -2.32
CA TYR A 264 1.04 18.81 -2.00
C TYR A 264 2.31 18.14 -2.50
N HIS A 265 2.67 17.04 -1.85
CA HIS A 265 3.73 16.15 -2.34
C HIS A 265 3.23 15.31 -3.51
N ILE A 266 4.18 14.80 -4.31
CA ILE A 266 3.90 13.88 -5.40
C ILE A 266 4.39 12.49 -4.99
N SER A 267 3.57 11.46 -5.26
CA SER A 267 3.91 10.06 -5.08
C SER A 267 4.01 9.37 -6.43
N ALA A 268 5.21 9.38 -7.02
CA ALA A 268 5.47 8.62 -8.24
C ALA A 268 5.65 7.13 -7.95
N ARG A 269 5.29 6.26 -8.91
CA ARG A 269 5.53 4.83 -8.87
C ARG A 269 6.91 4.53 -9.48
N VAL A 270 7.96 4.85 -8.75
CA VAL A 270 9.35 4.77 -9.23
C VAL A 270 9.73 3.37 -9.72
N HIS A 271 9.22 2.32 -9.08
CA HIS A 271 9.47 0.93 -9.49
C HIS A 271 9.02 0.63 -10.92
N THR A 272 7.92 1.22 -11.40
CA THR A 272 7.46 1.03 -12.78
C THR A 272 8.40 1.65 -13.79
N TYR A 273 9.07 2.74 -13.46
CA TYR A 273 10.08 3.35 -14.33
C TYR A 273 11.39 2.58 -14.35
N ILE A 274 11.74 1.90 -13.24
CA ILE A 274 13.01 1.14 -13.13
C ILE A 274 12.87 -0.25 -13.74
N TRP A 275 11.79 -0.98 -13.40
CA TRP A 275 11.60 -2.38 -13.79
C TRP A 275 10.45 -2.64 -14.75
N GLY A 276 9.76 -1.56 -15.20
CA GLY A 276 8.60 -1.68 -16.10
C GLY A 276 7.35 -2.23 -15.42
N ASN A 277 6.48 -2.82 -16.23
CA ASN A 277 5.19 -3.33 -15.79
C ASN A 277 5.32 -4.76 -15.26
N VAL A 278 6.06 -4.96 -14.17
CA VAL A 278 6.32 -6.27 -13.56
C VAL A 278 5.74 -6.32 -12.16
N ILE A 279 5.16 -7.47 -11.79
CA ILE A 279 4.63 -7.73 -10.43
C ILE A 279 5.75 -8.32 -9.57
N GLY A 280 5.92 -7.82 -8.36
CA GLY A 280 6.83 -8.41 -7.37
C GLY A 280 8.26 -7.84 -7.35
N VAL A 281 8.48 -6.68 -7.96
CA VAL A 281 9.75 -5.94 -7.97
C VAL A 281 9.69 -4.67 -7.16
#